data_c670ad0b01b085597e2109fe8047245c
#
_entry.id   c670ad0b01b085597e2109fe8047245c
#
_cell.length_a   1.000
_cell.length_b   1.000
_cell.length_c   1.000
_cell.angle_alpha   90.00
_cell.angle_beta   90.00
_cell.angle_gamma   90.00
#
_symmetry.space_group_name_H-M   'P 1'
#
loop_
_entity.id
_entity.type
_entity.pdbx_description
1 polymer ?
#
loop_
_entity_poly.entity_id
_entity_poly.type
_entity_poly.pdbx_seq_one_letter_code
_entity_poly.pdbx_strand_id
1 'polypeptide(L)'
;MTAQKQISATTQRSQLDNLSLRMTVAVLHKAVSDSSADALTLWKVADAVCRCLRSLPQTKAIASALYWANSAMAYDDDEVLARFCLRKALEALS
;
A
#
# COMPACT_ATOMS: atom_id res chain seq x y z
N MET A 1 -35.92 4.23 7.85
CA MET A 1 -35.12 3.12 8.37
C MET A 1 -34.17 2.53 7.35
N THR A 2 -34.63 2.29 6.14
CA THR A 2 -33.78 1.74 5.08
C THR A 2 -32.64 2.67 4.73
N ALA A 3 -32.89 3.98 4.67
CA ALA A 3 -31.87 5.00 4.39
C ALA A 3 -30.76 5.03 5.45
N GLN A 4 -31.13 4.92 6.74
CA GLN A 4 -30.15 4.88 7.82
C GLN A 4 -29.25 3.64 7.72
N LYS A 5 -29.82 2.50 7.36
CA LYS A 5 -29.06 1.27 7.20
C LYS A 5 -28.05 1.38 6.06
N GLN A 6 -28.44 2.00 4.95
CA GLN A 6 -27.54 2.24 3.82
C GLN A 6 -26.39 3.20 4.18
N ILE A 7 -26.72 4.27 4.92
CA ILE A 7 -25.69 5.25 5.38
C ILE A 7 -24.68 4.54 6.28
N SER A 8 -25.17 3.69 7.22
CA SER A 8 -24.26 2.94 8.11
C SER A 8 -23.35 2.01 7.35
N ALA A 9 -23.87 1.29 6.35
CA ALA A 9 -23.06 0.39 5.53
C ALA A 9 -21.99 1.14 4.75
N THR A 10 -22.33 2.29 4.17
CA THR A 10 -21.38 3.13 3.45
C THR A 10 -20.29 3.65 4.39
N THR A 11 -20.66 4.09 5.59
CA THR A 11 -19.71 4.58 6.59
C THR A 11 -18.75 3.46 7.02
N GLN A 12 -19.26 2.25 7.25
CA GLN A 12 -18.43 1.11 7.62
C GLN A 12 -17.43 0.78 6.52
N ARG A 13 -17.85 0.81 5.25
CA ARG A 13 -16.95 0.55 4.13
C ARG A 13 -15.85 1.60 4.05
N SER A 14 -16.19 2.87 4.21
CA SER A 14 -15.20 3.96 4.21
C SER A 14 -14.20 3.81 5.36
N GLN A 15 -14.66 3.39 6.53
CA GLN A 15 -13.79 3.14 7.67
C GLN A 15 -12.84 1.97 7.42
N LEU A 16 -13.34 0.89 6.80
CA LEU A 16 -12.51 -0.26 6.45
C LEU A 16 -11.46 0.11 5.41
N ASP A 17 -11.84 0.90 4.40
CA ASP A 17 -10.90 1.37 3.39
C ASP A 17 -9.81 2.25 4.02
N ASN A 18 -10.19 3.16 4.92
CA ASN A 18 -9.24 4.00 5.65
C ASN A 18 -8.29 3.17 6.51
N LEU A 19 -8.81 2.16 7.20
CA LEU A 19 -8.00 1.28 8.02
C LEU A 19 -7.00 0.50 7.16
N SER A 20 -7.45 -0.05 6.02
CA SER A 20 -6.59 -0.77 5.09
C SER A 20 -5.48 0.15 4.56
N LEU A 21 -5.80 1.40 4.25
CA LEU A 21 -4.81 2.37 3.79
C LEU A 21 -3.79 2.68 4.87
N ARG A 22 -4.22 2.90 6.12
CA ARG A 22 -3.32 3.13 7.25
C ARG A 22 -2.39 1.95 7.49
N MET A 23 -2.90 0.73 7.41
CA MET A 23 -2.10 -0.46 7.56
C MET A 23 -1.06 -0.59 6.45
N THR A 24 -1.45 -0.27 5.22
CA THR A 24 -0.54 -0.27 4.07
C THR A 24 0.60 0.74 4.28
N VAL A 25 0.27 1.94 4.73
CA VAL A 25 1.26 2.98 5.02
C VAL A 25 2.21 2.52 6.12
N ALA A 26 1.69 1.90 7.19
CA ALA A 26 2.50 1.40 8.29
C ALA A 26 3.47 0.30 7.84
N VAL A 27 3.00 -0.62 6.99
CA VAL A 27 3.82 -1.70 6.44
C VAL A 27 4.94 -1.13 5.56
N LEU A 28 4.60 -0.17 4.69
CA LEU A 28 5.58 0.51 3.85
C LEU A 28 6.62 1.24 4.68
N HIS A 29 6.18 1.98 5.68
CA HIS A 29 7.09 2.74 6.55
C HIS A 29 8.08 1.82 7.26
N LYS A 30 7.58 0.71 7.80
CA LYS A 30 8.42 -0.27 8.47
C LYS A 30 9.45 -0.88 7.52
N ALA A 31 9.02 -1.29 6.32
CA ALA A 31 9.90 -1.93 5.35
C ALA A 31 10.99 -0.97 4.87
N VAL A 32 10.63 0.28 4.60
CA VAL A 32 11.57 1.30 4.13
C VAL A 32 12.59 1.66 5.22
N SER A 33 12.16 1.65 6.47
CA SER A 33 13.00 2.00 7.63
C SER A 33 13.89 0.85 8.09
N ASP A 34 13.60 -0.39 7.70
CA ASP A 34 14.33 -1.57 8.13
C ASP A 34 15.51 -1.83 7.19
N SER A 35 16.70 -1.43 7.62
CA SER A 35 17.92 -1.62 6.83
C SER A 35 18.32 -3.10 6.69
N SER A 36 17.77 -3.98 7.52
CA SER A 36 18.07 -5.42 7.47
C SER A 36 17.14 -6.18 6.52
N ALA A 37 16.11 -5.56 5.98
CA ALA A 37 15.19 -6.21 5.06
C ALA A 37 15.92 -6.55 3.75
N ASP A 38 15.89 -7.83 3.39
CA ASP A 38 16.51 -8.31 2.15
C ASP A 38 15.57 -8.15 0.95
N ALA A 39 16.07 -8.48 -0.24
CA ALA A 39 15.31 -8.33 -1.47
C ALA A 39 14.02 -9.15 -1.45
N LEU A 40 14.06 -10.36 -0.92
CA LEU A 40 12.88 -11.22 -0.84
C LEU A 40 11.82 -10.64 0.10
N THR A 41 12.24 -10.13 1.25
CA THR A 41 11.34 -9.48 2.21
C THR A 41 10.67 -8.26 1.58
N LEU A 42 11.45 -7.43 0.89
CA LEU A 42 10.94 -6.25 0.20
C LEU A 42 9.97 -6.63 -0.92
N TRP A 43 10.24 -7.71 -1.65
CA TRP A 43 9.34 -8.22 -2.68
C TRP A 43 8.00 -8.65 -2.09
N LYS A 44 8.04 -9.37 -0.96
CA LYS A 44 6.81 -9.80 -0.27
C LYS A 44 5.99 -8.62 0.21
N VAL A 45 6.64 -7.58 0.73
CA VAL A 45 5.97 -6.34 1.13
C VAL A 45 5.33 -5.68 -0.09
N ALA A 46 6.06 -5.56 -1.18
CA ALA A 46 5.54 -4.96 -2.41
C ALA A 46 4.32 -5.71 -2.94
N ASP A 47 4.35 -7.04 -2.94
CA ASP A 47 3.24 -7.87 -3.37
C ASP A 47 2.01 -7.64 -2.49
N ALA A 48 2.18 -7.64 -1.16
CA ALA A 48 1.08 -7.41 -0.22
C ALA A 48 0.50 -6.00 -0.39
N VAL A 49 1.35 -4.99 -0.57
CA VAL A 49 0.92 -3.61 -0.79
C VAL A 49 0.13 -3.50 -2.08
N CYS A 50 0.59 -4.12 -3.17
CA CYS A 50 -0.11 -4.11 -4.44
C CYS A 50 -1.52 -4.70 -4.31
N ARG A 51 -1.64 -5.84 -3.64
CA ARG A 51 -2.95 -6.49 -3.43
C ARG A 51 -3.88 -5.58 -2.65
N CYS A 52 -3.37 -4.96 -1.59
CA CYS A 52 -4.16 -4.06 -0.75
C CYS A 52 -4.61 -2.83 -1.54
N LEU A 53 -3.70 -2.18 -2.27
CA LEU A 53 -4.01 -0.97 -3.03
C LEU A 53 -5.00 -1.23 -4.17
N ARG A 54 -4.93 -2.42 -4.80
CA ARG A 54 -5.89 -2.78 -5.87
C ARG A 54 -7.32 -2.91 -5.36
N SER A 55 -7.50 -3.24 -4.10
CA SER A 55 -8.83 -3.39 -3.51
C SER A 55 -9.46 -2.07 -3.08
N LEU A 56 -8.70 -0.99 -3.09
CA LEU A 56 -9.16 0.33 -2.69
C LEU A 56 -9.68 1.14 -3.88
N PRO A 57 -10.53 2.16 -3.63
CA PRO A 57 -10.92 3.08 -4.69
C PRO A 57 -9.68 3.74 -5.30
N GLN A 58 -9.60 3.76 -6.62
CA GLN A 58 -8.42 4.23 -7.34
C GLN A 58 -8.40 5.75 -7.42
N THR A 59 -7.76 6.38 -6.45
CA THR A 59 -7.42 7.79 -6.49
C THR A 59 -6.08 7.97 -7.20
N LYS A 60 -5.73 9.20 -7.52
CA LYS A 60 -4.44 9.53 -8.12
C LYS A 60 -3.27 9.07 -7.23
N ALA A 61 -3.39 9.28 -5.93
CA ALA A 61 -2.38 8.88 -4.96
C ALA A 61 -2.22 7.35 -4.91
N ILE A 62 -3.34 6.63 -4.87
CA ILE A 62 -3.32 5.16 -4.81
C ILE A 62 -2.78 4.57 -6.11
N ALA A 63 -3.18 5.12 -7.26
CA ALA A 63 -2.65 4.67 -8.55
C ALA A 63 -1.14 4.89 -8.64
N SER A 64 -0.64 6.03 -8.16
CA SER A 64 0.79 6.32 -8.13
C SER A 64 1.54 5.37 -7.20
N ALA A 65 1.02 5.14 -6.00
CA ALA A 65 1.61 4.21 -5.05
C ALA A 65 1.64 2.78 -5.62
N LEU A 66 0.58 2.36 -6.29
CA LEU A 66 0.50 1.05 -6.93
C LEU A 66 1.56 0.89 -8.02
N TYR A 67 1.77 1.93 -8.83
CA TYR A 67 2.82 1.95 -9.85
C TYR A 67 4.19 1.69 -9.21
N TRP A 68 4.51 2.41 -8.13
CA TRP A 68 5.81 2.27 -7.48
C TRP A 68 5.97 0.91 -6.77
N ALA A 69 4.90 0.40 -6.17
CA ALA A 69 4.95 -0.94 -5.54
C ALA A 69 5.14 -2.03 -6.59
N ASN A 70 4.47 -1.93 -7.74
CA ASN A 70 4.70 -2.85 -8.86
C ASN A 70 6.12 -2.75 -9.38
N SER A 71 6.69 -1.55 -9.45
CA SER A 71 8.07 -1.33 -9.88
C SER A 71 9.04 -2.00 -8.90
N ALA A 72 8.76 -1.94 -7.60
CA ALA A 72 9.58 -2.61 -6.60
C ALA A 72 9.65 -4.12 -6.83
N MET A 73 8.56 -4.73 -7.29
CA MET A 73 8.53 -6.17 -7.57
C MET A 73 9.43 -6.57 -8.74
N ALA A 74 9.72 -5.65 -9.64
CA ALA A 74 10.64 -5.90 -10.76
C ALA A 74 12.09 -6.00 -10.31
N TYR A 75 12.43 -5.46 -9.14
CA TYR A 75 13.78 -5.49 -8.58
C TYR A 75 13.89 -6.55 -7.49
N ASP A 76 13.57 -7.80 -7.83
CA ASP A 76 13.52 -8.92 -6.88
C ASP A 76 14.90 -9.35 -6.39
N ASP A 77 15.98 -8.91 -7.03
CA ASP A 77 17.35 -9.19 -6.66
C ASP A 77 18.15 -7.94 -6.24
N ASP A 78 17.50 -6.77 -6.19
CA ASP A 78 18.16 -5.50 -5.88
C ASP A 78 17.39 -4.79 -4.74
N GLU A 79 17.85 -5.01 -3.52
CA GLU A 79 17.21 -4.44 -2.34
C GLU A 79 17.26 -2.92 -2.30
N VAL A 80 18.27 -2.30 -2.89
CA VAL A 80 18.41 -0.84 -2.89
C VAL A 80 17.33 -0.21 -3.77
N LEU A 81 17.17 -0.71 -4.99
CA LEU A 81 16.15 -0.22 -5.92
C LEU A 81 14.74 -0.58 -5.46
N ALA A 82 14.56 -1.78 -4.91
CA ALA A 82 13.26 -2.17 -4.36
C ALA A 82 12.85 -1.23 -3.22
N ARG A 83 13.77 -0.94 -2.30
CA ARG A 83 13.51 -0.03 -1.18
C ARG A 83 13.21 1.38 -1.67
N PHE A 84 13.94 1.85 -2.67
CA PHE A 84 13.69 3.15 -3.29
C PHE A 84 12.26 3.22 -3.84
N CYS A 85 11.83 2.20 -4.57
CA CYS A 85 10.47 2.16 -5.15
C CYS A 85 9.40 2.14 -4.05
N LEU A 86 9.61 1.36 -2.97
CA LEU A 86 8.68 1.33 -1.85
C LEU A 86 8.63 2.67 -1.12
N ARG A 87 9.74 3.38 -1.03
CA ARG A 87 9.77 4.74 -0.47
C ARG A 87 8.94 5.69 -1.31
N LYS A 88 9.03 5.59 -2.64
CA LYS A 88 8.21 6.38 -3.56
C LYS A 88 6.72 6.07 -3.41
N ALA A 89 6.38 4.80 -3.21
CA ALA A 89 4.99 4.41 -2.93
C ALA A 89 4.49 5.05 -1.64
N LEU A 90 5.31 5.03 -0.59
CA LEU A 90 4.98 5.65 0.69
C LEU A 90 4.77 7.16 0.53
N GLU A 91 5.66 7.83 -0.18
CA GLU A 91 5.54 9.28 -0.46
C GLU A 91 4.24 9.60 -1.19
N ALA A 92 3.84 8.77 -2.13
CA ALA A 92 2.60 8.98 -2.89
C ALA A 92 1.35 8.91 -2.00
N LEU A 93 1.41 8.15 -0.90
CA LEU A 93 0.30 7.98 0.03
C LEU A 93 0.31 9.01 1.17
N SER A 94 1.32 9.84 1.26
CA SER A 94 1.50 10.79 2.36
C SER A 94 0.84 12.16 2.12
#